data_566306edab2329f9c9ee163b713f36d1
#
_entry.id   566306edab2329f9c9ee163b713f36d1
#
_cell.length_a   1.000
_cell.length_b   1.000
_cell.length_c   1.000
_cell.angle_alpha   90.00
_cell.angle_beta   90.00
_cell.angle_gamma   90.00
#
_symmetry.space_group_name_H-M   'P 1'
#
loop_
_entity.id
_entity.type
_entity.pdbx_description
1 polymer ?
#
loop_
_entity_poly.entity_id
_entity_poly.type
_entity_poly.pdbx_seq_one_letter_code
_entity_poly.pdbx_strand_id
1 'polypeptide(L)'
;FYADSREEQDETVTRYYGNKDEEISSRLCIFSQTGAEGSIGALWLDDEGETRIVHLGSGSGSAMLCTLAQNGLDFLRLLAIGYDEICWDSELPLPPNHDEDELFVKPNLPFRTWVENTFRTTIPELGTEIVTPIQMGEQKSKGDSFVEWSNKVVR
;
A
#
# COMPACT_ATOMS: atom_id res chain seq x y z
N PHE A 1 -5.32 6.97 8.70
CA PHE A 1 -6.45 6.89 7.74
C PHE A 1 -7.14 8.23 7.68
N TYR A 2 -7.49 8.67 6.48
CA TYR A 2 -8.20 9.93 6.24
C TYR A 2 -9.08 9.80 4.99
N ALA A 3 -9.98 10.73 4.80
CA ALA A 3 -10.81 10.82 3.61
C ALA A 3 -10.78 12.26 3.12
N ASP A 4 -10.05 12.51 2.05
CA ASP A 4 -10.06 13.78 1.35
C ASP A 4 -11.34 13.92 0.51
N SER A 5 -11.70 15.16 0.19
CA SER A 5 -12.75 15.41 -0.80
C SER A 5 -12.36 14.83 -2.16
N ARG A 6 -13.33 14.57 -3.02
CA ARG A 6 -13.05 14.08 -4.37
C ARG A 6 -12.11 15.02 -5.15
N GLU A 7 -12.28 16.31 -5.00
CA GLU A 7 -11.43 17.32 -5.65
C GLU A 7 -9.97 17.22 -5.22
N GLU A 8 -9.70 17.08 -3.91
CA GLU A 8 -8.35 16.90 -3.36
C GLU A 8 -7.71 15.59 -3.82
N GLN A 9 -8.49 14.53 -3.90
CA GLN A 9 -8.02 13.23 -4.43
C GLN A 9 -7.65 13.33 -5.91
N ASP A 10 -8.49 13.98 -6.73
CA ASP A 10 -8.25 14.17 -8.16
C ASP A 10 -6.99 15.02 -8.40
N GLU A 11 -6.77 16.05 -7.58
CA GLU A 11 -5.53 16.85 -7.63
C GLU A 11 -4.29 16.01 -7.28
N THR A 12 -4.39 15.16 -6.25
CA THR A 12 -3.29 14.31 -5.82
C THR A 12 -2.95 13.27 -6.88
N VAL A 13 -3.95 12.59 -7.44
CA VAL A 13 -3.78 11.62 -8.53
C VAL A 13 -3.21 12.30 -9.78
N THR A 14 -3.73 13.48 -10.14
CA THR A 14 -3.21 14.28 -11.26
C THR A 14 -1.75 14.65 -11.08
N ARG A 15 -1.37 15.05 -9.87
CA ARG A 15 0.03 15.40 -9.54
C ARG A 15 0.94 14.18 -9.64
N TYR A 16 0.46 13.04 -9.13
CA TYR A 16 1.23 11.80 -9.11
C TYR A 16 1.51 11.27 -10.52
N TYR A 17 0.48 11.20 -11.35
CA TYR A 17 0.59 10.63 -12.72
C TYR A 17 0.96 11.66 -13.80
N GLY A 18 0.96 12.95 -13.48
CA GLY A 18 1.12 14.01 -14.49
C GLY A 18 -0.01 14.03 -15.54
N ASN A 19 -1.15 13.44 -15.22
CA ASN A 19 -2.25 13.19 -16.15
C ASN A 19 -3.59 13.58 -15.49
N LYS A 20 -4.37 14.44 -16.20
CA LYS A 20 -5.68 14.94 -15.73
C LYS A 20 -6.87 14.10 -16.22
N ASP A 21 -6.62 12.90 -16.71
CA ASP A 21 -7.68 12.03 -17.20
C ASP A 21 -8.54 11.57 -16.03
N GLU A 22 -9.82 11.94 -16.06
CA GLU A 22 -10.81 11.58 -15.03
C GLU A 22 -10.99 10.05 -14.92
N GLU A 23 -10.71 9.30 -15.98
CA GLU A 23 -10.74 7.84 -15.94
C GLU A 23 -9.68 7.29 -14.97
N ILE A 24 -8.50 7.92 -14.91
CA ILE A 24 -7.43 7.51 -13.98
C ILE A 24 -7.84 7.80 -12.55
N SER A 25 -8.28 9.02 -12.26
CA SER A 25 -8.65 9.40 -10.90
C SER A 25 -9.90 8.68 -10.41
N SER A 26 -10.85 8.34 -11.31
CA SER A 26 -12.05 7.59 -10.94
C SER A 26 -11.78 6.16 -10.45
N ARG A 27 -10.63 5.59 -10.82
CA ARG A 27 -10.20 4.24 -10.41
C ARG A 27 -9.48 4.21 -9.08
N LEU A 28 -9.12 5.36 -8.51
CA LEU A 28 -8.37 5.47 -7.27
C LEU A 28 -9.17 6.18 -6.18
N CYS A 29 -9.15 5.63 -4.98
CA CYS A 29 -9.68 6.26 -3.77
C CYS A 29 -8.59 6.23 -2.70
N ILE A 30 -7.91 7.36 -2.52
CA ILE A 30 -6.86 7.53 -1.52
C ILE A 30 -7.52 7.55 -0.13
N PHE A 31 -7.01 6.74 0.80
CA PHE A 31 -7.61 6.62 2.14
C PHE A 31 -6.59 6.63 3.28
N SER A 32 -5.29 6.57 2.98
CA SER A 32 -4.25 6.55 4.01
C SER A 32 -2.92 7.14 3.52
N GLN A 33 -2.11 7.59 4.45
CA GLN A 33 -0.66 7.62 4.31
C GLN A 33 -0.09 6.27 4.73
N THR A 34 1.00 5.87 4.10
CA THR A 34 1.71 4.62 4.37
C THR A 34 3.10 4.85 4.94
N GLY A 35 3.57 6.09 4.87
CA GLY A 35 4.82 6.57 5.43
C GLY A 35 4.80 8.09 5.67
N ALA A 36 5.60 8.57 6.61
CA ALA A 36 5.72 9.99 6.96
C ALA A 36 6.30 10.83 5.82
N GLU A 37 6.98 10.20 4.87
CA GLU A 37 7.61 10.83 3.70
C GLU A 37 6.61 11.19 2.57
N GLY A 38 5.33 10.86 2.73
CA GLY A 38 4.25 11.25 1.81
C GLY A 38 3.74 10.15 0.88
N SER A 39 4.19 8.90 1.06
CA SER A 39 3.60 7.75 0.38
C SER A 39 2.16 7.52 0.81
N ILE A 40 1.32 7.05 -0.11
CA ILE A 40 -0.11 6.89 0.08
C ILE A 40 -0.59 5.48 -0.23
N GLY A 41 -1.64 5.08 0.48
CA GLY A 41 -2.43 3.90 0.20
C GLY A 41 -3.77 4.27 -0.43
N ALA A 42 -4.17 3.53 -1.46
CA ALA A 42 -5.41 3.74 -2.16
C ALA A 42 -6.17 2.44 -2.43
N LEU A 43 -7.49 2.54 -2.53
CA LEU A 43 -8.29 1.52 -3.21
C LEU A 43 -8.16 1.75 -4.71
N TRP A 44 -7.87 0.70 -5.45
CA TRP A 44 -7.79 0.72 -6.91
C TRP A 44 -8.80 -0.25 -7.50
N LEU A 45 -9.62 0.24 -8.43
CA LEU A 45 -10.57 -0.56 -9.21
C LEU A 45 -9.85 -1.08 -10.46
N ASP A 46 -9.67 -2.40 -10.56
CA ASP A 46 -9.01 -3.03 -11.69
C ASP A 46 -9.91 -3.18 -12.92
N ASP A 47 -9.37 -3.75 -14.01
CA ASP A 47 -10.10 -3.95 -15.27
C ASP A 47 -11.17 -5.04 -15.16
N GLU A 48 -11.13 -5.89 -14.13
CA GLU A 48 -12.09 -6.96 -13.85
C GLU A 48 -13.22 -6.50 -12.93
N GLY A 49 -13.16 -5.26 -12.43
CA GLY A 49 -14.13 -4.68 -11.50
C GLY A 49 -13.87 -5.05 -10.03
N GLU A 50 -12.70 -5.61 -9.74
CA GLU A 50 -12.28 -5.93 -8.38
C GLU A 50 -11.54 -4.76 -7.74
N THR A 51 -11.72 -4.59 -6.43
CA THR A 51 -11.04 -3.55 -5.67
C THR A 51 -9.85 -4.14 -4.92
N ARG A 52 -8.67 -3.59 -5.19
CA ARG A 52 -7.41 -3.95 -4.50
C ARG A 52 -6.89 -2.78 -3.68
N ILE A 53 -6.03 -3.05 -2.73
CA ILE A 53 -5.36 -2.03 -1.95
C ILE A 53 -3.95 -1.88 -2.49
N VAL A 54 -3.60 -0.67 -2.88
CA VAL A 54 -2.36 -0.38 -3.59
C VAL A 54 -1.53 0.68 -2.87
N HIS A 55 -0.24 0.66 -3.13
CA HIS A 55 0.73 1.62 -2.62
C HIS A 55 1.28 2.47 -3.76
N LEU A 56 1.31 3.76 -3.50
CA LEU A 56 1.93 4.77 -4.36
C LEU A 56 3.02 5.49 -3.54
N GLY A 57 4.26 5.12 -3.78
CA GLY A 57 5.42 5.74 -3.13
C GLY A 57 5.54 7.21 -3.49
N SER A 58 6.13 8.01 -2.61
CA SER A 58 6.31 9.46 -2.81
C SER A 58 7.30 9.79 -3.94
N GLY A 59 8.17 8.86 -4.30
CA GLY A 59 9.25 9.06 -5.25
C GLY A 59 10.44 9.87 -4.74
N SER A 60 10.25 10.62 -3.65
CA SER A 60 11.33 11.36 -2.98
C SER A 60 11.89 10.61 -1.76
N GLY A 61 11.09 9.74 -1.16
CA GLY A 61 11.47 8.80 -0.10
C GLY A 61 11.32 7.38 -0.61
N SER A 62 10.12 6.80 -0.50
CA SER A 62 9.84 5.48 -1.02
C SER A 62 9.65 5.49 -2.54
N ALA A 63 10.32 4.58 -3.22
CA ALA A 63 10.09 4.28 -4.63
C ALA A 63 9.14 3.07 -4.82
N MET A 64 8.56 2.53 -3.75
CA MET A 64 7.70 1.36 -3.84
C MET A 64 6.38 1.68 -4.54
N LEU A 65 6.02 0.85 -5.52
CA LEU A 65 4.76 0.92 -6.26
C LEU A 65 4.26 -0.51 -6.45
N CYS A 66 3.19 -0.90 -5.77
CA CYS A 66 2.72 -2.29 -5.82
C CYS A 66 1.30 -2.44 -5.26
N THR A 67 0.71 -3.60 -5.49
CA THR A 67 -0.45 -4.05 -4.73
C THR A 67 -0.03 -4.45 -3.32
N LEU A 68 -0.53 -3.74 -2.29
CA LEU A 68 -0.31 -4.07 -0.87
C LEU A 68 -1.15 -5.26 -0.42
N ALA A 69 -2.36 -5.37 -0.94
CA ALA A 69 -3.25 -6.47 -0.60
C ALA A 69 -4.30 -6.71 -1.67
N GLN A 70 -4.62 -7.97 -1.90
CA GLN A 70 -5.63 -8.38 -2.88
C GLN A 70 -7.06 -8.08 -2.40
N ASN A 71 -7.25 -7.91 -1.10
CA ASN A 71 -8.54 -7.67 -0.46
C ASN A 71 -8.35 -7.01 0.92
N GLY A 72 -9.46 -6.57 1.52
CA GLY A 72 -9.45 -5.89 2.81
C GLY A 72 -8.94 -6.76 3.96
N LEU A 73 -9.16 -8.08 3.93
CA LEU A 73 -8.67 -8.96 4.98
C LEU A 73 -7.14 -9.07 4.96
N ASP A 74 -6.54 -9.24 3.80
CA ASP A 74 -5.08 -9.28 3.68
C ASP A 74 -4.44 -7.95 4.09
N PHE A 75 -5.11 -6.82 3.81
CA PHE A 75 -4.66 -5.54 4.30
C PHE A 75 -4.70 -5.43 5.83
N LEU A 76 -5.79 -5.88 6.47
CA LEU A 76 -5.87 -5.93 7.94
C LEU A 76 -4.79 -6.85 8.52
N ARG A 77 -4.50 -7.96 7.88
CA ARG A 77 -3.42 -8.88 8.28
C ARG A 77 -2.05 -8.23 8.17
N LEU A 78 -1.79 -7.49 7.08
CA LEU A 78 -0.56 -6.73 6.89
C LEU A 78 -0.37 -5.69 8.02
N LEU A 79 -1.40 -4.90 8.31
CA LEU A 79 -1.37 -3.93 9.42
C LEU A 79 -1.16 -4.60 10.79
N ALA A 80 -1.69 -5.81 10.96
CA ALA A 80 -1.59 -6.56 12.22
C ALA A 80 -0.21 -7.19 12.46
N ILE A 81 0.68 -7.19 11.46
CA ILE A 81 2.09 -7.56 11.64
C ILE A 81 2.75 -6.59 12.61
N GLY A 82 2.53 -5.27 12.44
CA GLY A 82 2.94 -4.24 13.38
C GLY A 82 4.15 -3.43 12.94
N TYR A 83 4.38 -3.26 11.63
CA TYR A 83 5.33 -2.28 11.12
C TYR A 83 4.91 -0.85 11.50
N ASP A 84 5.87 0.03 11.74
CA ASP A 84 5.63 1.47 11.95
C ASP A 84 5.11 2.10 10.66
N GLU A 85 5.81 1.84 9.57
CA GLU A 85 5.46 2.27 8.22
C GLU A 85 5.45 1.06 7.27
N ILE A 86 4.58 1.09 6.27
CA ILE A 86 4.48 0.01 5.26
C ILE A 86 4.92 0.48 3.87
N CYS A 87 5.67 1.56 3.81
CA CYS A 87 6.15 2.17 2.57
C CYS A 87 7.55 1.71 2.15
N TRP A 88 8.27 0.97 3.01
CA TRP A 88 9.65 0.58 2.78
C TRP A 88 9.74 -0.87 2.33
N ASP A 89 10.17 -1.07 1.08
CA ASP A 89 10.36 -2.40 0.50
C ASP A 89 11.45 -3.22 1.22
N SER A 90 12.44 -2.54 1.83
CA SER A 90 13.49 -3.15 2.64
C SER A 90 13.00 -3.74 3.95
N GLU A 91 11.91 -3.21 4.52
CA GLU A 91 11.38 -3.62 5.81
C GLU A 91 10.48 -4.87 5.70
N LEU A 92 9.75 -4.99 4.60
CA LEU A 92 8.76 -6.07 4.42
C LEU A 92 9.34 -7.51 4.51
N PRO A 93 10.60 -7.78 4.12
CA PRO A 93 11.25 -9.08 4.31
C PRO A 93 11.74 -9.36 5.74
N LEU A 94 11.66 -8.38 6.64
CA LEU A 94 12.17 -8.44 8.00
C LEU A 94 11.01 -8.36 9.01
N PRO A 95 11.13 -8.95 10.20
CA PRO A 95 10.09 -8.79 11.22
C PRO A 95 10.11 -7.35 11.79
N PRO A 96 8.98 -6.82 12.27
CA PRO A 96 8.97 -5.55 12.98
C PRO A 96 9.97 -5.53 14.15
N ASN A 97 10.58 -4.37 14.39
CA ASN A 97 11.60 -4.19 15.45
C ASN A 97 12.83 -5.11 15.29
N HIS A 98 13.21 -5.44 14.06
CA HIS A 98 14.39 -6.26 13.78
C HIS A 98 15.71 -5.52 14.07
N ASP A 99 15.71 -4.19 14.01
CA ASP A 99 16.87 -3.35 14.32
C ASP A 99 16.74 -2.81 15.76
N GLU A 100 17.73 -3.18 16.62
CA GLU A 100 17.76 -2.76 18.02
C GLU A 100 18.14 -1.28 18.19
N ASP A 101 18.73 -0.67 17.16
CA ASP A 101 19.13 0.74 17.17
C ASP A 101 17.97 1.68 16.78
N GLU A 102 16.87 1.14 16.23
CA GLU A 102 15.67 1.90 15.88
C GLU A 102 14.69 2.02 17.05
N LEU A 103 13.76 2.98 16.90
CA LEU A 103 12.70 3.19 17.89
C LEU A 103 11.76 1.97 17.94
N PHE A 104 11.67 1.35 19.10
CA PHE A 104 10.79 0.20 19.29
C PHE A 104 9.30 0.56 19.09
N VAL A 105 8.67 -0.06 18.12
CA VAL A 105 7.24 0.06 17.83
C VAL A 105 6.48 -0.99 18.65
N LYS A 106 5.65 -0.51 19.56
CA LYS A 106 4.85 -1.41 20.41
C LYS A 106 3.77 -2.12 19.59
N PRO A 107 3.79 -3.47 19.52
CA PRO A 107 2.74 -4.21 18.81
C PRO A 107 1.35 -3.91 19.31
N ASN A 108 0.40 -3.69 18.41
CA ASN A 108 -1.02 -3.54 18.75
C ASN A 108 -1.69 -4.92 18.92
N LEU A 109 -1.40 -5.58 20.05
CA LEU A 109 -1.93 -6.91 20.34
C LEU A 109 -3.46 -6.97 20.34
N PRO A 110 -4.22 -5.98 20.89
CA PRO A 110 -5.68 -5.97 20.76
C PRO A 110 -6.17 -6.01 19.32
N PHE A 111 -5.57 -5.23 18.44
CA PHE A 111 -5.93 -5.24 17.01
C PHE A 111 -5.60 -6.58 16.35
N ARG A 112 -4.40 -7.10 16.58
CA ARG A 112 -3.99 -8.42 16.08
C ARG A 112 -4.98 -9.51 16.51
N THR A 113 -5.27 -9.58 17.80
CA THR A 113 -6.22 -10.55 18.36
C THR A 113 -7.63 -10.40 17.77
N TRP A 114 -8.06 -9.16 17.55
CA TRP A 114 -9.35 -8.89 16.93
C TRP A 114 -9.40 -9.41 15.48
N VAL A 115 -8.37 -9.16 14.67
CA VAL A 115 -8.30 -9.69 13.29
C VAL A 115 -8.33 -11.21 13.29
N GLU A 116 -7.48 -11.86 14.08
CA GLU A 116 -7.38 -13.31 14.17
C GLU A 116 -8.73 -13.97 14.55
N ASN A 117 -9.38 -13.44 15.59
CA ASN A 117 -10.63 -14.01 16.10
C ASN A 117 -11.83 -13.71 15.21
N THR A 118 -11.94 -12.49 14.69
CA THR A 118 -13.08 -12.05 13.86
C THR A 118 -13.12 -12.79 12.53
N PHE A 119 -11.96 -12.91 11.90
CA PHE A 119 -11.84 -13.48 10.55
C PHE A 119 -11.35 -14.94 10.54
N ARG A 120 -11.05 -15.51 11.73
CA ARG A 120 -10.53 -16.88 11.87
C ARG A 120 -9.31 -17.12 10.99
N THR A 121 -8.37 -16.20 11.04
CA THR A 121 -7.15 -16.18 10.22
C THR A 121 -5.91 -16.11 11.11
N THR A 122 -4.75 -16.24 10.50
CA THR A 122 -3.44 -16.06 11.15
C THR A 122 -2.78 -14.78 10.61
N ILE A 123 -2.00 -14.12 11.44
CA ILE A 123 -1.19 -12.98 11.02
C ILE A 123 0.18 -13.50 10.62
N PRO A 124 0.68 -13.17 9.43
CA PRO A 124 2.01 -13.58 8.98
C PRO A 124 3.11 -12.91 9.83
N GLU A 125 4.31 -13.44 9.76
CA GLU A 125 5.47 -12.86 10.45
C GLU A 125 6.12 -11.74 9.63
N LEU A 126 6.08 -11.86 8.29
CA LEU A 126 6.74 -10.96 7.36
C LEU A 126 5.75 -10.35 6.38
N GLY A 127 5.95 -9.08 6.02
CA GLY A 127 5.14 -8.38 5.03
C GLY A 127 5.18 -9.04 3.65
N THR A 128 6.30 -9.65 3.30
CA THR A 128 6.47 -10.36 2.01
C THR A 128 5.61 -11.60 1.84
N GLU A 129 4.97 -12.08 2.89
CA GLU A 129 3.95 -13.13 2.79
C GLU A 129 2.62 -12.63 2.18
N ILE A 130 2.42 -11.32 2.16
CA ILE A 130 1.24 -10.66 1.57
C ILE A 130 1.64 -9.81 0.37
N VAL A 131 2.73 -9.04 0.50
CA VAL A 131 3.17 -8.03 -0.47
C VAL A 131 4.35 -8.56 -1.28
N THR A 132 4.30 -8.41 -2.59
CA THR A 132 5.50 -8.49 -3.44
C THR A 132 5.94 -7.06 -3.75
N PRO A 133 6.96 -6.54 -3.06
CA PRO A 133 7.38 -5.15 -3.27
C PRO A 133 8.00 -4.99 -4.66
N ILE A 134 7.62 -3.91 -5.32
CA ILE A 134 8.10 -3.52 -6.65
C ILE A 134 8.45 -2.04 -6.58
N GLN A 135 9.55 -1.64 -7.20
CA GLN A 135 9.96 -0.24 -7.27
C GLN A 135 9.51 0.41 -8.58
N MET A 136 9.23 1.70 -8.51
CA MET A 136 8.97 2.53 -9.70
C MET A 136 10.10 2.37 -10.72
N GLY A 137 9.72 2.21 -11.99
CA GLY A 137 10.71 2.04 -13.07
C GLY A 137 11.28 0.63 -13.21
N GLU A 138 10.90 -0.32 -12.39
CA GLU A 138 11.22 -1.73 -12.67
C GLU A 138 10.58 -2.16 -13.99
N GLN A 139 11.39 -2.72 -14.89
CA GLN A 139 10.93 -3.13 -16.23
C GLN A 139 9.91 -4.28 -16.21
N LYS A 140 9.86 -5.03 -15.11
CA LYS A 140 8.95 -6.16 -14.94
C LYS A 140 8.06 -5.89 -13.73
N SER A 141 6.76 -5.86 -13.97
CA SER A 141 5.73 -5.73 -12.93
C SER A 141 5.66 -6.93 -11.97
N LYS A 142 6.46 -7.97 -12.20
CA LYS A 142 6.38 -9.25 -11.46
C LYS A 142 4.96 -9.85 -11.44
N GLY A 143 4.11 -9.49 -12.42
CA GLY A 143 2.71 -9.94 -12.51
C GLY A 143 1.74 -9.12 -11.66
N ASP A 144 2.14 -7.95 -11.17
CA ASP A 144 1.26 -7.02 -10.46
C ASP A 144 0.46 -6.18 -11.46
N SER A 145 -0.85 -6.41 -11.51
CA SER A 145 -1.76 -5.74 -12.45
C SER A 145 -1.87 -4.24 -12.21
N PHE A 146 -1.73 -3.79 -10.95
CA PHE A 146 -1.70 -2.37 -10.63
C PHE A 146 -0.46 -1.69 -11.21
N VAL A 147 0.70 -2.31 -11.06
CA VAL A 147 1.96 -1.78 -11.63
C VAL A 147 1.88 -1.73 -13.16
N GLU A 148 1.31 -2.76 -13.78
CA GLU A 148 1.11 -2.78 -15.24
C GLU A 148 0.17 -1.66 -15.70
N TRP A 149 -0.93 -1.45 -14.99
CA TRP A 149 -1.86 -0.37 -15.27
C TRP A 149 -1.20 1.00 -15.03
N SER A 150 -0.54 1.18 -13.88
CA SER A 150 0.13 2.43 -13.51
C SER A 150 1.16 2.85 -14.57
N ASN A 151 1.97 1.92 -15.07
CA ASN A 151 2.96 2.18 -16.12
C ASN A 151 2.34 2.59 -17.47
N LYS A 152 1.09 2.21 -17.74
CA LYS A 152 0.36 2.62 -18.96
C LYS A 152 -0.18 4.04 -18.87
N VAL A 153 -0.56 4.50 -17.67
CA VAL A 153 -1.23 5.79 -17.49
C VAL A 153 -0.28 6.95 -17.13
N VAL A 154 0.95 6.66 -16.72
CA VAL A 154 2.02 7.65 -16.57
C VAL A 154 2.36 8.24 -17.94
N ARG A 155 2.46 9.57 -18.02
CA ARG A 155 2.85 10.29 -19.24
C ARG A 155 4.28 10.82 -19.16
#